data_5f1878799808f9d46beba9a7119bc241
#
_entry.id   5f1878799808f9d46beba9a7119bc241
#
_cell.length_a   1.000
_cell.length_b   1.000
_cell.length_c   1.000
_cell.angle_alpha   90.00
_cell.angle_beta   90.00
_cell.angle_gamma   90.00
#
_symmetry.space_group_name_H-M   'P 1'
#
loop_
_entity.id
_entity.type
_entity.pdbx_description
1 polymer ?
#
loop_
_entity_poly.entity_id
_entity_poly.type
_entity_poly.pdbx_seq_one_letter_code
_entity_poly.pdbx_strand_id
1 'polypeptide(L)'
;MSTGTATFRPGSELPYHIHEVSEAVTILEGEASFSVQGRTYRLRRFDCIHIPARVAHRVLNGSENSQFVAHWAFATPAPVREPVKDRFVYRERGFGDPEPGDPEHIVRMSDAPMYELAEGTRFWDLFAGRLGSVGICGGYGEFNPGSSLPCHIHEYDESITIVSGEAICEVMGRRYQLGGCDTAFVPQGRPHRFLNQAPGLMAMIWVYAGNEPERTVVDTRYCLGALKWERAG
;
A
#
# COMPACT_ATOMS: atom_id res chain seq x y z
N MET A 1 9.86 -7.69 -0.58
CA MET A 1 9.27 -6.36 -0.89
C MET A 1 9.92 -5.26 -0.08
N SER A 2 9.71 -4.00 -0.45
CA SER A 2 10.04 -2.83 0.37
C SER A 2 8.89 -1.81 0.29
N THR A 3 8.68 -1.07 1.37
CA THR A 3 7.64 -0.04 1.47
C THR A 3 8.17 1.18 2.21
N GLY A 4 7.54 2.32 2.02
CA GLY A 4 7.86 3.53 2.77
C GLY A 4 6.96 4.70 2.37
N THR A 5 7.21 5.84 2.98
CA THR A 5 6.51 7.08 2.70
C THR A 5 7.46 8.12 2.11
N ALA A 6 6.92 9.00 1.27
CA ALA A 6 7.65 10.11 0.69
C ALA A 6 6.80 11.38 0.74
N THR A 7 7.42 12.50 1.12
CA THR A 7 6.79 13.83 1.10
C THR A 7 7.36 14.63 -0.05
N PHE A 8 6.48 15.11 -0.91
CA PHE A 8 6.80 15.98 -2.03
C PHE A 8 6.40 17.43 -1.70
N ARG A 9 7.39 18.31 -1.56
CA ARG A 9 7.16 19.74 -1.33
C ARG A 9 6.58 20.39 -2.59
N PRO A 10 5.98 21.59 -2.48
CA PRO A 10 5.52 22.37 -3.64
C PRO A 10 6.58 22.46 -4.73
N GLY A 11 6.21 22.17 -5.98
CA GLY A 11 7.07 22.22 -7.15
C GLY A 11 8.15 21.14 -7.24
N SER A 12 8.24 20.21 -6.27
CA SER A 12 9.23 19.13 -6.32
C SER A 12 8.86 18.06 -7.34
N GLU A 13 9.87 17.49 -7.97
CA GLU A 13 9.74 16.48 -9.03
C GLU A 13 10.67 15.29 -8.77
N LEU A 14 10.19 14.11 -9.10
CA LEU A 14 10.97 12.92 -9.34
C LEU A 14 10.98 12.67 -10.85
N PRO A 15 12.11 12.95 -11.57
CA PRO A 15 12.18 12.88 -13.02
C PRO A 15 11.89 11.48 -13.57
N TYR A 16 11.69 11.37 -14.89
CA TYR A 16 11.45 10.09 -15.56
C TYR A 16 12.52 9.05 -15.22
N HIS A 17 12.05 7.91 -14.77
CA HIS A 17 12.88 6.76 -14.39
C HIS A 17 12.09 5.45 -14.60
N ILE A 18 12.79 4.34 -14.51
CA ILE A 18 12.23 2.98 -14.48
C ILE A 18 12.74 2.22 -13.26
N HIS A 19 12.02 1.16 -12.91
CA HIS A 19 12.43 0.11 -11.99
C HIS A 19 12.38 -1.26 -12.68
N GLU A 20 13.22 -2.19 -12.28
CA GLU A 20 13.20 -3.58 -12.77
C GLU A 20 12.03 -4.42 -12.19
N VAL A 21 11.27 -3.84 -11.28
CA VAL A 21 10.13 -4.47 -10.59
C VAL A 21 8.92 -3.54 -10.62
N SER A 22 7.75 -4.08 -10.31
CA SER A 22 6.53 -3.30 -10.13
C SER A 22 6.64 -2.35 -8.95
N GLU A 23 6.02 -1.20 -9.10
CA GLU A 23 5.80 -0.19 -8.06
C GLU A 23 4.31 0.09 -7.91
N ALA A 24 3.84 0.22 -6.67
CA ALA A 24 2.53 0.78 -6.36
C ALA A 24 2.69 2.04 -5.50
N VAL A 25 1.98 3.11 -5.83
CA VAL A 25 2.02 4.37 -5.08
C VAL A 25 0.60 4.78 -4.72
N THR A 26 0.34 4.91 -3.42
CA THR A 26 -0.94 5.36 -2.85
C THR A 26 -0.76 6.76 -2.26
N ILE A 27 -1.62 7.69 -2.63
CA ILE A 27 -1.58 9.05 -2.08
C ILE A 27 -2.20 9.06 -0.68
N LEU A 28 -1.46 9.50 0.33
CA LEU A 28 -1.95 9.60 1.71
C LEU A 28 -2.52 10.98 2.02
N GLU A 29 -1.96 12.04 1.43
CA GLU A 29 -2.34 13.43 1.65
C GLU A 29 -2.07 14.27 0.40
N GLY A 30 -2.94 15.24 0.12
CA GLY A 30 -2.78 16.16 -1.01
C GLY A 30 -3.17 15.57 -2.36
N GLU A 31 -2.57 16.13 -3.42
CA GLU A 31 -2.78 15.73 -4.81
C GLU A 31 -1.44 15.60 -5.51
N ALA A 32 -1.26 14.52 -6.27
CA ALA A 32 -0.05 14.24 -7.03
C ALA A 32 -0.33 14.18 -8.53
N SER A 33 0.68 14.55 -9.34
CA SER A 33 0.67 14.38 -10.78
C SER A 33 1.65 13.28 -11.17
N PHE A 34 1.14 12.21 -11.78
CA PHE A 34 1.94 11.09 -12.29
C PHE A 34 1.92 11.11 -13.81
N SER A 35 3.11 11.06 -14.42
CA SER A 35 3.22 10.90 -15.89
C SER A 35 3.85 9.55 -16.21
N VAL A 36 3.14 8.73 -16.98
CA VAL A 36 3.60 7.42 -17.44
C VAL A 36 3.73 7.47 -18.96
N GLN A 37 4.96 7.42 -19.48
CA GLN A 37 5.24 7.52 -20.92
C GLN A 37 4.49 8.69 -21.59
N GLY A 38 4.40 9.84 -20.91
CA GLY A 38 3.74 11.06 -21.38
C GLY A 38 2.27 11.22 -21.00
N ARG A 39 1.56 10.15 -20.65
CA ARG A 39 0.18 10.22 -20.11
C ARG A 39 0.23 10.74 -18.69
N THR A 40 -0.46 11.83 -18.40
CA THR A 40 -0.39 12.51 -17.12
C THR A 40 -1.73 12.43 -16.39
N TYR A 41 -1.70 11.82 -15.22
CA TYR A 41 -2.83 11.57 -14.33
C TYR A 41 -2.71 12.41 -13.08
N ARG A 42 -3.86 12.85 -12.54
CA ARG A 42 -3.96 13.41 -11.19
C ARG A 42 -4.51 12.36 -10.25
N LEU A 43 -3.86 12.22 -9.11
CA LEU A 43 -4.26 11.31 -8.04
C LEU A 43 -4.54 12.09 -6.77
N ARG A 44 -5.65 11.74 -6.11
CA ARG A 44 -6.08 12.30 -4.82
C ARG A 44 -5.84 11.31 -3.70
N ARG A 45 -6.16 11.74 -2.49
CA ARG A 45 -6.02 10.93 -1.30
C ARG A 45 -6.66 9.55 -1.46
N PHE A 46 -5.86 8.53 -1.20
CA PHE A 46 -6.13 7.10 -1.32
C PHE A 46 -6.32 6.56 -2.74
N ASP A 47 -6.24 7.38 -3.78
CA ASP A 47 -6.03 6.85 -5.12
C ASP A 47 -4.66 6.14 -5.17
N CYS A 48 -4.60 5.04 -5.91
CA CYS A 48 -3.38 4.27 -6.10
C CYS A 48 -3.07 4.12 -7.59
N ILE A 49 -1.80 4.28 -7.94
CA ILE A 49 -1.27 3.90 -9.25
C ILE A 49 -0.30 2.74 -9.10
N HIS A 50 -0.51 1.70 -9.90
CA HIS A 50 0.44 0.60 -10.08
C HIS A 50 1.15 0.75 -11.42
N ILE A 51 2.48 0.69 -11.39
CA ILE A 51 3.36 0.84 -12.55
C ILE A 51 4.15 -0.45 -12.72
N PRO A 52 3.99 -1.18 -13.83
CA PRO A 52 4.75 -2.40 -14.10
C PRO A 52 6.25 -2.14 -14.25
N ALA A 53 7.04 -3.20 -14.10
CA ALA A 53 8.48 -3.18 -14.32
C ALA A 53 8.84 -2.54 -15.67
N ARG A 54 9.91 -1.74 -15.70
CA ARG A 54 10.50 -1.09 -16.89
C ARG A 54 9.59 -0.07 -17.61
N VAL A 55 8.47 0.33 -17.02
CA VAL A 55 7.60 1.38 -17.52
C VAL A 55 8.09 2.74 -17.04
N ALA A 56 8.46 3.64 -17.97
CA ALA A 56 9.01 4.95 -17.65
C ALA A 56 7.93 5.86 -17.05
N HIS A 57 8.22 6.41 -15.87
CA HIS A 57 7.29 7.27 -15.15
C HIS A 57 8.01 8.39 -14.40
N ARG A 58 7.27 9.43 -14.06
CA ARG A 58 7.70 10.55 -13.21
C ARG A 58 6.59 10.97 -12.27
N VAL A 59 6.97 11.64 -11.20
CA VAL A 59 6.06 12.22 -10.21
C VAL A 59 6.35 13.69 -10.05
N LEU A 60 5.30 14.51 -10.04
CA LEU A 60 5.40 15.95 -9.86
C LEU A 60 4.39 16.43 -8.82
N ASN A 61 4.84 17.28 -7.90
CA ASN A 61 3.94 18.13 -7.14
C ASN A 61 3.73 19.45 -7.89
N GLY A 62 2.63 19.54 -8.62
CA GLY A 62 2.26 20.74 -9.37
C GLY A 62 1.64 21.87 -8.53
N SER A 63 1.45 21.67 -7.22
CA SER A 63 0.96 22.72 -6.32
C SER A 63 2.05 23.74 -6.04
N GLU A 64 1.69 25.01 -5.95
CA GLU A 64 2.59 26.08 -5.53
C GLU A 64 2.71 26.19 -3.99
N ASN A 65 1.70 25.69 -3.26
CA ASN A 65 1.55 26.00 -1.83
C ASN A 65 1.36 24.77 -0.93
N SER A 66 1.05 23.60 -1.52
CA SER A 66 0.72 22.40 -0.74
C SER A 66 1.64 21.24 -1.06
N GLN A 67 2.10 20.54 -0.04
CA GLN A 67 2.79 19.27 -0.21
C GLN A 67 1.78 18.14 -0.48
N PHE A 68 2.27 17.02 -0.99
CA PHE A 68 1.57 15.74 -0.91
C PHE A 68 2.45 14.70 -0.24
N VAL A 69 1.80 13.69 0.36
CA VAL A 69 2.45 12.53 0.97
C VAL A 69 1.96 11.28 0.25
N ALA A 70 2.90 10.42 -0.11
CA ALA A 70 2.60 9.15 -0.76
C ALA A 70 3.22 7.97 0.01
N HIS A 71 2.53 6.84 0.01
CA HIS A 71 3.09 5.54 0.37
C HIS A 71 3.49 4.81 -0.91
N TRP A 72 4.70 4.27 -0.94
CA TRP A 72 5.21 3.48 -2.06
C TRP A 72 5.50 2.04 -1.64
N ALA A 73 5.35 1.11 -2.58
CA ALA A 73 5.64 -0.30 -2.39
C ALA A 73 6.30 -0.88 -3.66
N PHE A 74 7.36 -1.67 -3.47
CA PHE A 74 8.09 -2.38 -4.52
C PHE A 74 8.11 -3.88 -4.29
N ALA A 75 8.03 -4.65 -5.37
CA ALA A 75 8.15 -6.11 -5.35
C ALA A 75 9.60 -6.62 -5.11
N THR A 76 10.45 -5.84 -4.47
CA THR A 76 11.85 -6.17 -4.15
C THR A 76 12.27 -5.53 -2.83
N PRO A 77 13.20 -6.13 -2.06
CA PRO A 77 13.75 -5.49 -0.86
C PRO A 77 14.76 -4.36 -1.17
N ALA A 78 15.25 -4.26 -2.40
CA ALA A 78 16.28 -3.30 -2.81
C ALA A 78 15.92 -2.64 -4.15
N PRO A 79 14.95 -1.70 -4.17
CA PRO A 79 14.56 -1.03 -5.41
C PRO A 79 15.69 -0.15 -5.94
N VAL A 80 15.99 -0.29 -7.22
CA VAL A 80 16.91 0.57 -7.96
C VAL A 80 16.14 1.45 -8.90
N ARG A 81 16.57 2.69 -9.05
CA ARG A 81 16.01 3.66 -9.98
C ARG A 81 17.00 3.94 -11.09
N GLU A 82 16.57 3.74 -12.33
CA GLU A 82 17.36 4.05 -13.53
C GLU A 82 16.76 5.28 -14.23
N PRO A 83 17.52 6.38 -14.39
CA PRO A 83 17.04 7.56 -15.08
C PRO A 83 16.74 7.29 -16.57
N VAL A 84 15.62 7.83 -17.06
CA VAL A 84 15.22 7.76 -18.47
C VAL A 84 15.37 9.14 -19.12
N LYS A 85 16.09 9.20 -20.25
CA LYS A 85 16.33 10.43 -21.01
C LYS A 85 15.37 10.60 -22.20
N ASP A 86 14.51 9.63 -22.43
CA ASP A 86 13.54 9.65 -23.52
C ASP A 86 12.56 10.80 -23.35
N ARG A 87 12.12 11.34 -24.49
CA ARG A 87 11.08 12.37 -24.55
C ARG A 87 9.77 11.71 -24.91
N PHE A 88 8.77 11.89 -24.07
CA PHE A 88 7.42 11.38 -24.28
C PHE A 88 6.50 12.52 -24.75
N VAL A 89 5.58 12.20 -25.63
CA VAL A 89 4.54 13.13 -26.06
C VAL A 89 3.55 13.31 -24.91
N TYR A 90 3.42 14.55 -24.45
CA TYR A 90 2.51 14.89 -23.37
C TYR A 90 1.05 14.64 -23.74
N ARG A 91 0.31 14.00 -22.88
CA ARG A 91 -1.13 13.71 -22.99
C ARG A 91 -1.77 13.87 -21.63
N GLU A 92 -2.54 14.92 -21.44
CA GLU A 92 -3.28 15.14 -20.19
C GLU A 92 -4.44 14.14 -20.08
N ARG A 93 -4.51 13.42 -18.98
CA ARG A 93 -5.59 12.51 -18.58
C ARG A 93 -6.37 13.05 -17.38
N GLY A 94 -5.79 13.97 -16.64
CA GLY A 94 -6.38 14.56 -15.44
C GLY A 94 -6.81 13.49 -14.42
N PHE A 95 -8.07 13.48 -14.04
CA PHE A 95 -8.66 12.45 -13.17
C PHE A 95 -9.26 11.26 -13.95
N GLY A 96 -9.02 11.15 -15.24
CA GLY A 96 -9.41 9.98 -16.03
C GLY A 96 -8.55 8.76 -15.70
N ASP A 97 -9.00 7.60 -16.17
CA ASP A 97 -8.31 6.33 -16.00
C ASP A 97 -7.44 5.98 -17.22
N PRO A 98 -6.50 5.02 -17.08
CA PRO A 98 -5.79 4.45 -18.22
C PRO A 98 -6.75 3.83 -19.24
N GLU A 99 -6.38 3.92 -20.51
CA GLU A 99 -7.14 3.29 -21.60
C GLU A 99 -6.75 1.81 -21.73
N PRO A 100 -7.58 0.98 -22.35
CA PRO A 100 -7.22 -0.41 -22.65
C PRO A 100 -5.92 -0.48 -23.45
N GLY A 101 -4.91 -1.18 -22.91
CA GLY A 101 -3.58 -1.31 -23.51
C GLY A 101 -2.52 -0.37 -22.92
N ASP A 102 -2.89 0.59 -22.09
CA ASP A 102 -1.93 1.33 -21.25
C ASP A 102 -1.35 0.38 -20.19
N PRO A 103 -0.03 0.43 -19.90
CA PRO A 103 0.61 -0.53 -18.99
C PRO A 103 0.32 -0.24 -17.51
N GLU A 104 0.07 1.00 -17.15
CA GLU A 104 -0.25 1.38 -15.78
C GLU A 104 -1.70 1.07 -15.40
N HIS A 105 -1.94 0.87 -14.10
CA HIS A 105 -3.28 0.67 -13.55
C HIS A 105 -3.54 1.69 -12.46
N ILE A 106 -4.72 2.30 -12.45
CA ILE A 106 -5.14 3.24 -11.43
C ILE A 106 -6.40 2.70 -10.76
N VAL A 107 -6.39 2.67 -9.44
CA VAL A 107 -7.58 2.43 -8.62
C VAL A 107 -7.94 3.73 -7.92
N ARG A 108 -9.15 4.23 -8.24
CA ARG A 108 -9.73 5.38 -7.56
C ARG A 108 -10.39 4.94 -6.27
N MET A 109 -10.07 5.60 -5.17
CA MET A 109 -10.69 5.24 -3.87
C MET A 109 -12.21 5.35 -3.91
N SER A 110 -12.75 6.31 -4.68
CA SER A 110 -14.21 6.48 -4.85
C SER A 110 -14.90 5.27 -5.49
N ASP A 111 -14.19 4.50 -6.31
CA ASP A 111 -14.73 3.40 -7.11
C ASP A 111 -14.30 2.03 -6.59
N ALA A 112 -13.34 1.99 -5.66
CA ALA A 112 -12.85 0.77 -5.07
C ALA A 112 -13.93 0.10 -4.18
N PRO A 113 -14.25 -1.18 -4.39
CA PRO A 113 -15.25 -1.87 -3.58
C PRO A 113 -14.77 -2.05 -2.14
N MET A 114 -15.63 -1.68 -1.19
CA MET A 114 -15.39 -1.89 0.24
C MET A 114 -15.87 -3.27 0.67
N TYR A 115 -15.12 -3.92 1.54
CA TYR A 115 -15.51 -5.17 2.19
C TYR A 115 -15.08 -5.19 3.68
N GLU A 116 -15.73 -6.04 4.47
CA GLU A 116 -15.41 -6.25 5.87
C GLU A 116 -14.69 -7.60 6.06
N LEU A 117 -13.67 -7.61 6.90
CA LEU A 117 -12.94 -8.82 7.30
C LEU A 117 -13.29 -9.28 8.70
N ALA A 118 -13.76 -8.36 9.53
CA ALA A 118 -14.26 -8.56 10.87
C ALA A 118 -15.19 -7.40 11.22
N GLU A 119 -16.03 -7.59 12.22
CA GLU A 119 -16.95 -6.55 12.70
C GLU A 119 -16.20 -5.24 13.02
N GLY A 120 -16.69 -4.14 12.45
CA GLY A 120 -16.13 -2.81 12.65
C GLY A 120 -14.85 -2.54 11.87
N THR A 121 -14.50 -3.38 10.90
CA THR A 121 -13.37 -3.14 9.99
C THR A 121 -13.87 -2.89 8.56
N ARG A 122 -13.15 -2.06 7.81
CA ARG A 122 -13.42 -1.79 6.40
C ARG A 122 -12.14 -1.85 5.60
N PHE A 123 -12.18 -2.51 4.45
CA PHE A 123 -11.01 -2.71 3.60
C PHE A 123 -11.30 -2.41 2.14
N TRP A 124 -10.28 -1.92 1.44
CA TRP A 124 -10.27 -1.64 0.00
C TRP A 124 -8.98 -2.15 -0.59
N ASP A 125 -9.08 -2.96 -1.65
CA ASP A 125 -7.91 -3.37 -2.41
C ASP A 125 -7.55 -2.29 -3.42
N LEU A 126 -6.33 -1.78 -3.35
CA LEU A 126 -5.84 -0.72 -4.19
C LEU A 126 -4.91 -1.21 -5.31
N PHE A 127 -4.24 -2.34 -5.09
CA PHE A 127 -3.45 -3.05 -6.10
C PHE A 127 -3.38 -4.53 -5.77
N ALA A 128 -3.60 -5.38 -6.78
CA ALA A 128 -3.58 -6.85 -6.67
C ALA A 128 -3.40 -7.45 -8.06
N GLY A 129 -3.10 -8.74 -8.16
CA GLY A 129 -2.94 -9.43 -9.45
C GLY A 129 -4.14 -9.28 -10.36
N ARG A 130 -5.36 -9.43 -9.82
CA ARG A 130 -6.62 -9.18 -10.56
C ARG A 130 -6.82 -7.74 -11.00
N LEU A 131 -6.06 -6.78 -10.44
CA LEU A 131 -6.02 -5.36 -10.80
C LEU A 131 -4.75 -5.01 -11.59
N GLY A 132 -4.02 -6.00 -12.12
CA GLY A 132 -2.85 -5.83 -12.95
C GLY A 132 -1.51 -5.72 -12.22
N SER A 133 -1.47 -5.83 -10.88
CA SER A 133 -0.23 -5.81 -10.11
C SER A 133 0.55 -7.11 -10.24
N VAL A 134 1.87 -7.05 -10.13
CA VAL A 134 2.76 -8.22 -10.20
C VAL A 134 3.72 -8.24 -9.01
N GLY A 135 3.70 -9.32 -8.25
CA GLY A 135 4.61 -9.59 -7.14
C GLY A 135 4.29 -8.88 -5.83
N ILE A 136 3.33 -7.95 -5.83
CA ILE A 136 2.79 -7.28 -4.66
C ILE A 136 1.29 -7.08 -4.77
N CYS A 137 0.60 -7.10 -3.64
CA CYS A 137 -0.77 -6.62 -3.50
C CYS A 137 -0.91 -5.80 -2.23
N GLY A 138 -1.91 -4.95 -2.18
CA GLY A 138 -2.12 -4.10 -1.02
C GLY A 138 -3.35 -3.22 -1.12
N GLY A 139 -3.62 -2.52 -0.03
CA GLY A 139 -4.79 -1.68 0.06
C GLY A 139 -4.84 -0.82 1.30
N TYR A 140 -5.99 -0.26 1.52
CA TYR A 140 -6.31 0.58 2.65
C TYR A 140 -7.27 -0.15 3.59
N GLY A 141 -7.09 0.03 4.89
CA GLY A 141 -7.96 -0.56 5.91
C GLY A 141 -8.27 0.41 7.03
N GLU A 142 -9.49 0.34 7.56
CA GLU A 142 -9.96 1.11 8.70
C GLU A 142 -10.51 0.20 9.79
N PHE A 143 -10.30 0.60 11.03
CA PHE A 143 -10.76 -0.10 12.22
C PHE A 143 -11.48 0.87 13.15
N ASN A 144 -12.73 0.60 13.44
CA ASN A 144 -13.47 1.32 14.47
C ASN A 144 -12.85 1.09 15.86
N PRO A 145 -13.09 1.96 16.86
CA PRO A 145 -12.71 1.70 18.23
C PRO A 145 -13.20 0.33 18.72
N GLY A 146 -12.30 -0.45 19.31
CA GLY A 146 -12.58 -1.80 19.83
C GLY A 146 -12.55 -2.93 18.82
N SER A 147 -12.45 -2.65 17.50
CA SER A 147 -12.40 -3.69 16.47
C SER A 147 -11.02 -4.34 16.35
N SER A 148 -11.00 -5.56 15.83
CA SER A 148 -9.77 -6.34 15.62
C SER A 148 -9.93 -7.34 14.49
N LEU A 149 -8.83 -7.69 13.82
CA LEU A 149 -8.79 -8.87 12.96
C LEU A 149 -8.64 -10.16 13.80
N PRO A 150 -9.15 -11.31 13.29
CA PRO A 150 -8.80 -12.61 13.83
C PRO A 150 -7.29 -12.86 13.68
N CYS A 151 -6.71 -13.72 14.53
CA CYS A 151 -5.33 -14.18 14.37
C CYS A 151 -5.21 -14.97 13.06
N HIS A 152 -4.22 -14.62 12.24
CA HIS A 152 -4.04 -15.21 10.90
C HIS A 152 -2.55 -15.28 10.51
N ILE A 153 -2.30 -15.99 9.42
CA ILE A 153 -1.00 -16.11 8.76
C ILE A 153 -1.15 -15.82 7.26
N HIS A 154 -0.03 -15.46 6.63
CA HIS A 154 0.12 -15.36 5.17
C HIS A 154 1.25 -16.25 4.68
N GLU A 155 1.16 -16.69 3.43
CA GLU A 155 2.23 -17.42 2.73
C GLU A 155 3.33 -16.50 2.17
N TYR A 156 3.30 -15.22 2.52
CA TYR A 156 4.26 -14.18 2.13
C TYR A 156 4.46 -13.15 3.25
N ASP A 157 5.50 -12.32 3.10
CA ASP A 157 5.76 -11.22 4.02
C ASP A 157 4.69 -10.13 3.89
N GLU A 158 4.41 -9.48 5.01
CA GLU A 158 3.48 -8.35 5.09
C GLU A 158 4.15 -7.11 5.66
N SER A 159 3.82 -5.94 5.11
CA SER A 159 4.15 -4.63 5.67
C SER A 159 2.87 -3.84 5.93
N ILE A 160 2.73 -3.29 7.14
CA ILE A 160 1.59 -2.47 7.53
C ILE A 160 2.11 -1.12 8.00
N THR A 161 1.67 -0.04 7.33
CA THR A 161 1.97 1.33 7.72
C THR A 161 0.72 1.99 8.30
N ILE A 162 0.78 2.48 9.53
CA ILE A 162 -0.33 3.20 10.17
C ILE A 162 -0.44 4.59 9.55
N VAL A 163 -1.60 4.89 8.97
CA VAL A 163 -1.89 6.19 8.33
C VAL A 163 -2.42 7.20 9.35
N SER A 164 -3.30 6.74 10.25
CA SER A 164 -3.87 7.55 11.32
C SER A 164 -4.32 6.71 12.50
N GLY A 165 -4.44 7.35 13.66
CA GLY A 165 -4.83 6.66 14.91
C GLY A 165 -3.69 5.84 15.49
N GLU A 166 -4.05 4.90 16.36
CA GLU A 166 -3.14 3.98 17.05
C GLU A 166 -3.55 2.54 16.83
N ALA A 167 -2.58 1.68 16.56
CA ALA A 167 -2.79 0.26 16.38
C ALA A 167 -2.01 -0.54 17.40
N ILE A 168 -2.52 -1.71 17.75
CA ILE A 168 -1.78 -2.75 18.44
C ILE A 168 -1.57 -3.90 17.46
N CYS A 169 -0.31 -4.28 17.27
CA CYS A 169 0.07 -5.49 16.55
C CYS A 169 0.46 -6.58 17.54
N GLU A 170 -0.24 -7.71 17.52
CA GLU A 170 0.10 -8.90 18.30
C GLU A 170 0.70 -9.97 17.38
N VAL A 171 1.92 -10.40 17.69
CA VAL A 171 2.68 -11.39 16.91
C VAL A 171 3.29 -12.41 17.87
N MET A 172 2.83 -13.65 17.85
CA MET A 172 3.42 -14.78 18.62
C MET A 172 3.73 -14.44 20.08
N GLY A 173 2.77 -13.84 20.82
CA GLY A 173 2.90 -13.46 22.23
C GLY A 173 3.60 -12.12 22.47
N ARG A 174 4.06 -11.43 21.45
CA ARG A 174 4.59 -10.08 21.56
C ARG A 174 3.53 -9.07 21.14
N ARG A 175 3.52 -7.93 21.81
CA ARG A 175 2.58 -6.85 21.58
C ARG A 175 3.34 -5.55 21.31
N TYR A 176 3.01 -4.91 20.21
CA TYR A 176 3.62 -3.66 19.76
C TYR A 176 2.53 -2.59 19.61
N GLN A 177 2.78 -1.42 20.14
CA GLN A 177 1.95 -0.24 19.91
C GLN A 177 2.55 0.55 18.77
N LEU A 178 1.72 0.95 17.80
CA LEU A 178 2.09 1.65 16.59
C LEU A 178 1.24 2.91 16.46
N GLY A 179 1.85 4.01 16.08
CA GLY A 179 1.20 5.29 15.81
C GLY A 179 1.31 5.70 14.34
N GLY A 180 0.86 6.89 14.01
CA GLY A 180 0.92 7.40 12.64
C GLY A 180 2.33 7.38 12.06
N CYS A 181 2.47 6.86 10.84
CA CYS A 181 3.71 6.62 10.09
C CYS A 181 4.60 5.48 10.62
N ASP A 182 4.25 4.80 11.72
CA ASP A 182 4.95 3.58 12.10
C ASP A 182 4.63 2.45 11.13
N THR A 183 5.64 1.62 10.86
CA THR A 183 5.49 0.45 9.97
C THR A 183 5.86 -0.82 10.72
N ALA A 184 4.95 -1.80 10.71
CA ALA A 184 5.23 -3.16 11.13
C ALA A 184 5.59 -4.02 9.91
N PHE A 185 6.61 -4.86 10.05
CA PHE A 185 6.95 -5.91 9.10
C PHE A 185 6.70 -7.26 9.75
N VAL A 186 5.84 -8.07 9.15
CA VAL A 186 5.50 -9.42 9.62
C VAL A 186 6.01 -10.43 8.59
N PRO A 187 7.04 -11.23 8.94
CA PRO A 187 7.53 -12.27 8.06
C PRO A 187 6.47 -13.34 7.77
N GLN A 188 6.57 -13.93 6.57
CA GLN A 188 5.75 -15.05 6.12
C GLN A 188 5.51 -16.12 7.20
N GLY A 189 4.27 -16.60 7.32
CA GLY A 189 3.88 -17.69 8.23
C GLY A 189 3.88 -17.34 9.71
N ARG A 190 3.98 -16.07 10.11
CA ARG A 190 3.92 -15.65 11.52
C ARG A 190 2.49 -15.35 11.92
N PRO A 191 1.89 -16.07 12.92
CA PRO A 191 0.60 -15.72 13.47
C PRO A 191 0.59 -14.31 14.04
N HIS A 192 -0.31 -13.47 13.55
CA HIS A 192 -0.44 -12.08 13.95
C HIS A 192 -1.86 -11.57 13.79
N ARG A 193 -2.13 -10.42 14.40
CA ARG A 193 -3.35 -9.64 14.23
C ARG A 193 -3.16 -8.18 14.60
N PHE A 194 -4.06 -7.33 14.09
CA PHE A 194 -4.14 -5.92 14.46
C PHE A 194 -5.42 -5.62 15.20
N LEU A 195 -5.32 -4.70 16.18
CA LEU A 195 -6.41 -4.25 17.02
C LEU A 195 -6.38 -2.73 17.12
N ASN A 196 -7.57 -2.12 17.15
CA ASN A 196 -7.75 -0.73 17.56
C ASN A 196 -8.35 -0.68 18.95
N GLN A 197 -7.56 -0.34 19.95
CA GLN A 197 -8.00 -0.14 21.34
C GLN A 197 -8.10 1.34 21.74
N ALA A 198 -7.75 2.24 20.81
CA ALA A 198 -7.91 3.68 21.01
C ALA A 198 -9.37 4.11 20.80
N PRO A 199 -9.76 5.31 21.33
CA PRO A 199 -11.13 5.80 21.18
C PRO A 199 -11.44 6.36 19.77
N GLY A 200 -10.42 6.54 18.92
CA GLY A 200 -10.54 7.05 17.55
C GLY A 200 -10.46 5.97 16.48
N LEU A 201 -10.78 6.34 15.24
CA LEU A 201 -10.59 5.48 14.08
C LEU A 201 -9.08 5.24 13.85
N MET A 202 -8.69 3.99 13.62
CA MET A 202 -7.36 3.62 13.15
C MET A 202 -7.42 3.30 11.66
N ALA A 203 -6.44 3.76 10.90
CA ALA A 203 -6.32 3.46 9.48
C ALA A 203 -4.89 3.04 9.11
N MET A 204 -4.78 2.13 8.14
CA MET A 204 -3.51 1.56 7.69
C MET A 204 -3.46 1.38 6.17
N ILE A 205 -2.24 1.39 5.63
CA ILE A 205 -1.93 0.76 4.34
C ILE A 205 -1.28 -0.60 4.65
N TRP A 206 -1.82 -1.63 4.05
CA TRP A 206 -1.27 -3.00 4.11
C TRP A 206 -0.70 -3.39 2.75
N VAL A 207 0.43 -4.11 2.74
CA VAL A 207 1.10 -4.60 1.53
C VAL A 207 1.60 -6.02 1.77
N TYR A 208 1.35 -6.90 0.83
CA TYR A 208 1.84 -8.29 0.82
C TYR A 208 2.82 -8.51 -0.33
N ALA A 209 3.84 -9.32 -0.09
CA ALA A 209 4.77 -9.80 -1.11
C ALA A 209 4.17 -10.97 -1.91
N GLY A 210 2.96 -10.78 -2.42
CA GLY A 210 2.18 -11.76 -3.18
C GLY A 210 1.25 -11.08 -4.16
N ASN A 211 0.61 -11.84 -5.05
CA ASN A 211 -0.25 -11.26 -6.07
C ASN A 211 -1.68 -11.00 -5.58
N GLU A 212 -2.17 -11.74 -4.59
CA GLU A 212 -3.53 -11.61 -4.06
C GLU A 212 -3.53 -11.61 -2.53
N PRO A 213 -4.50 -10.93 -1.88
CA PRO A 213 -4.54 -10.77 -0.43
C PRO A 213 -5.11 -12.01 0.28
N GLU A 214 -4.38 -13.11 0.22
CA GLU A 214 -4.76 -14.36 0.85
C GLU A 214 -4.31 -14.43 2.32
N ARG A 215 -5.14 -15.05 3.17
CA ARG A 215 -4.84 -15.30 4.58
C ARG A 215 -5.49 -16.58 5.06
N THR A 216 -4.87 -17.20 6.06
CA THR A 216 -5.44 -18.35 6.79
C THR A 216 -5.67 -17.95 8.24
N VAL A 217 -6.94 -18.00 8.69
CA VAL A 217 -7.29 -17.74 10.08
C VAL A 217 -6.83 -18.91 10.95
N VAL A 218 -6.19 -18.60 12.07
CA VAL A 218 -5.66 -19.57 13.04
C VAL A 218 -6.17 -19.23 14.44
N ASP A 219 -5.94 -20.16 15.39
CA ASP A 219 -6.35 -19.96 16.78
C ASP A 219 -5.67 -18.72 17.39
N THR A 220 -6.48 -17.85 18.02
CA THR A 220 -6.01 -16.60 18.64
C THR A 220 -4.93 -16.83 19.70
N ARG A 221 -4.89 -18.00 20.34
CA ARG A 221 -3.87 -18.36 21.33
C ARG A 221 -2.44 -18.35 20.76
N TYR A 222 -2.28 -18.51 19.44
CA TYR A 222 -0.97 -18.35 18.77
C TYR A 222 -0.51 -16.88 18.79
N CYS A 223 -1.40 -15.93 18.49
CA CYS A 223 -1.09 -14.51 18.56
C CYS A 223 -0.76 -14.07 19.98
N LEU A 224 -1.44 -14.64 20.99
CA LEU A 224 -1.24 -14.35 22.42
C LEU A 224 -0.04 -15.08 23.03
N GLY A 225 0.63 -15.99 22.29
CA GLY A 225 1.75 -16.80 22.79
C GLY A 225 1.34 -17.89 23.79
N ALA A 226 0.05 -18.17 23.93
CA ALA A 226 -0.45 -19.24 24.79
C ALA A 226 -0.29 -20.64 24.16
N LEU A 227 -0.09 -20.70 22.84
CA LEU A 227 0.31 -21.89 22.11
C LEU A 227 1.60 -21.60 21.32
N LYS A 228 2.51 -22.59 21.27
CA LYS A 228 3.67 -22.53 20.39
C LYS A 228 3.22 -22.67 18.95
N TRP A 229 3.70 -21.78 18.09
CA TRP A 229 3.56 -21.89 16.64
C TRP A 229 4.77 -22.65 16.09
N GLU A 230 4.51 -23.83 15.55
CA GLU A 230 5.51 -24.62 14.83
C GLU A 230 5.09 -24.61 13.35
N ARG A 231 5.91 -24.00 12.51
CA ARG A 231 5.67 -24.02 11.07
C ARG A 231 5.77 -25.46 10.61
N ALA A 232 4.72 -25.98 9.96
CA ALA A 232 4.83 -27.24 9.22
C ALA A 232 5.94 -27.07 8.16
N GLY A 233 6.97 -27.89 8.25
CA GLY A 233 8.13 -27.87 7.39
C GLY A 233 7.80 -28.14 5.92
#